data_fcb184948bc6281cf4d609840e254179
#
_entry.id   fcb184948bc6281cf4d609840e254179
#
_cell.length_a   1.000
_cell.length_b   1.000
_cell.length_c   1.000
_cell.angle_alpha   90.00
_cell.angle_beta   90.00
_cell.angle_gamma   90.00
#
_symmetry.space_group_name_H-M   'P 1'
#
loop_
_entity.id
_entity.type
_entity.pdbx_description
1 polymer ?
#
loop_
_entity_poly.entity_id
_entity_poly.type
_entity_poly.pdbx_seq_one_letter_code
_entity_poly.pdbx_strand_id
1 'polypeptide(L)'
;MHNMMTRYYKVAGHTFAVSGRAEIFEQMKNYEPFECEGGEPLFSLMEDSGEVPEYTEVYRQEEEVHIICGYDASGNDVFIFGNSLFLICSKDYREGRVIMPKCTYRMASYYRLVSNDALKMMYALATAEKDTLCIHAAVVSCEGKGYLFLGPSGTGKSTHAQLWLKHFEGTELVNDDNPVVRDGIVYGSPWSGKTPCYRNVSVPIGGIVRLSQAPYNKIRRLSGIEAYVDLAESVGGKVWDSRIAEGLHQAENKLASTVPMWHLECLPDEAAARLCHDTITR
;
A
#
# COMPACT_ATOMS: atom_id res chain seq x y z
N MET A 1 27.74 19.40 -10.22
CA MET A 1 26.35 19.61 -9.79
C MET A 1 25.55 18.46 -10.38
N HIS A 2 24.97 17.59 -9.56
CA HIS A 2 24.12 16.52 -10.05
C HIS A 2 22.81 17.16 -10.51
N ASN A 3 22.37 16.83 -11.72
CA ASN A 3 21.17 17.42 -12.31
C ASN A 3 19.96 16.81 -11.58
N MET A 4 19.30 17.59 -10.73
CA MET A 4 18.04 17.21 -10.06
C MET A 4 16.92 17.30 -11.08
N MET A 5 16.12 16.26 -11.15
CA MET A 5 14.92 16.17 -12.00
C MET A 5 13.70 16.01 -11.12
N THR A 6 12.54 16.43 -11.62
CA THR A 6 11.26 16.23 -10.96
C THR A 6 10.33 15.48 -11.92
N ARG A 7 9.69 14.42 -11.43
CA ARG A 7 8.63 13.70 -12.13
C ARG A 7 7.37 13.66 -11.29
N TYR A 8 6.24 13.56 -11.96
CA TYR A 8 4.93 13.53 -11.36
C TYR A 8 4.26 12.20 -11.61
N TYR A 9 3.58 11.68 -10.60
CA TYR A 9 2.89 10.41 -10.63
C TYR A 9 1.47 10.57 -10.09
N LYS A 10 0.55 9.73 -10.57
CA LYS A 10 -0.84 9.77 -10.13
C LYS A 10 -1.33 8.37 -9.79
N VAL A 11 -1.75 8.17 -8.53
CA VAL A 11 -2.31 6.91 -8.03
C VAL A 11 -3.66 7.22 -7.38
N ALA A 12 -4.70 6.47 -7.71
CA ALA A 12 -6.06 6.64 -7.17
C ALA A 12 -6.56 8.10 -7.19
N GLY A 13 -6.19 8.86 -8.23
CA GLY A 13 -6.58 10.27 -8.39
C GLY A 13 -5.70 11.27 -7.64
N HIS A 14 -4.76 10.85 -6.79
CA HIS A 14 -3.83 11.71 -6.08
C HIS A 14 -2.52 11.87 -6.86
N THR A 15 -2.18 13.11 -7.21
CA THR A 15 -0.91 13.45 -7.86
C THR A 15 0.14 13.73 -6.80
N PHE A 16 1.36 13.27 -7.01
CA PHE A 16 2.52 13.57 -6.18
C PHE A 16 3.77 13.78 -7.03
N ALA A 17 4.73 14.52 -6.49
CA ALA A 17 5.99 14.82 -7.15
C ALA A 17 7.17 14.12 -6.46
N VAL A 18 8.11 13.65 -7.26
CA VAL A 18 9.40 13.11 -6.78
C VAL A 18 10.51 13.91 -7.43
N SER A 19 11.40 14.45 -6.60
CA SER A 19 12.58 15.19 -7.04
C SER A 19 13.84 14.49 -6.59
N GLY A 20 14.74 14.21 -7.51
CA GLY A 20 15.98 13.52 -7.21
C GLY A 20 16.93 13.42 -8.39
N ARG A 21 18.02 12.69 -8.21
CA ARG A 21 18.99 12.41 -9.27
C ARG A 21 18.43 11.40 -10.26
N ALA A 22 19.01 11.33 -11.47
CA ALA A 22 18.59 10.43 -12.54
C ALA A 22 18.51 8.96 -12.08
N GLU A 23 19.44 8.55 -11.22
CA GLU A 23 19.57 7.19 -10.71
C GLU A 23 18.35 6.73 -9.89
N ILE A 24 17.63 7.64 -9.22
CA ILE A 24 16.35 7.33 -8.56
C ILE A 24 15.35 6.85 -9.60
N PHE A 25 15.17 7.59 -10.68
CA PHE A 25 14.16 7.32 -11.71
C PHE A 25 14.48 6.06 -12.52
N GLU A 26 15.77 5.70 -12.68
CA GLU A 26 16.17 4.42 -13.28
C GLU A 26 15.67 3.21 -12.46
N GLN A 27 15.52 3.36 -11.15
CA GLN A 27 15.02 2.32 -10.25
C GLN A 27 13.49 2.38 -10.03
N MET A 28 12.83 3.44 -10.52
CA MET A 28 11.39 3.65 -10.37
C MET A 28 10.58 3.16 -11.59
N LYS A 29 11.03 2.12 -12.29
CA LYS A 29 10.33 1.57 -13.47
C LYS A 29 8.90 1.10 -13.16
N ASN A 30 8.64 0.65 -11.94
CA ASN A 30 7.32 0.31 -11.45
C ASN A 30 6.36 1.50 -11.38
N TYR A 31 6.87 2.73 -11.43
CA TYR A 31 6.08 3.96 -11.45
C TYR A 31 5.76 4.47 -12.86
N GLU A 32 6.44 3.99 -13.90
CA GLU A 32 6.22 4.44 -15.29
C GLU A 32 4.73 4.41 -15.71
N PRO A 33 3.93 3.37 -15.39
CA PRO A 33 2.51 3.36 -15.74
C PRO A 33 1.68 4.44 -15.02
N PHE A 34 2.22 5.06 -13.97
CA PHE A 34 1.56 6.07 -13.13
C PHE A 34 2.08 7.48 -13.41
N GLU A 35 3.06 7.66 -14.31
CA GLU A 35 3.62 8.97 -14.67
C GLU A 35 2.54 9.85 -15.30
N CYS A 36 2.54 11.15 -14.97
CA CYS A 36 1.59 12.12 -15.49
C CYS A 36 2.26 13.47 -15.79
N GLU A 37 1.56 14.34 -16.53
CA GLU A 37 2.11 15.64 -16.98
C GLU A 37 2.41 16.65 -15.87
N GLY A 38 2.09 16.35 -14.62
CA GLY A 38 2.26 17.25 -13.50
C GLY A 38 0.95 17.94 -13.11
N GLY A 39 1.08 18.96 -12.25
CA GLY A 39 -0.02 19.68 -11.63
C GLY A 39 0.35 20.07 -10.21
N GLU A 40 -0.61 20.58 -9.44
CA GLU A 40 -0.39 20.80 -8.01
C GLU A 40 -0.34 19.45 -7.29
N PRO A 41 0.82 19.04 -6.75
CA PRO A 41 0.92 17.74 -6.09
C PRO A 41 0.30 17.78 -4.70
N LEU A 42 -0.31 16.67 -4.29
CA LEU A 42 -0.77 16.46 -2.92
C LEU A 42 0.42 16.51 -1.94
N PHE A 43 1.54 15.90 -2.36
CA PHE A 43 2.81 15.98 -1.67
C PHE A 43 3.98 15.91 -2.64
N SER A 44 5.13 16.36 -2.16
CA SER A 44 6.41 16.26 -2.88
C SER A 44 7.42 15.50 -2.01
N LEU A 45 8.13 14.55 -2.60
CA LEU A 45 9.27 13.87 -1.98
C LEU A 45 10.55 14.27 -2.68
N MET A 46 11.55 14.69 -1.92
CA MET A 46 12.84 15.15 -2.45
C MET A 46 14.00 14.32 -1.88
N GLU A 47 14.91 13.90 -2.76
CA GLU A 47 16.22 13.38 -2.33
C GLU A 47 17.05 14.53 -1.77
N ASP A 48 17.55 14.36 -0.55
CA ASP A 48 18.33 15.35 0.16
C ASP A 48 19.71 14.79 0.58
N SER A 49 20.75 15.59 0.44
CA SER A 49 22.12 15.28 0.88
C SER A 49 22.48 15.91 2.21
N GLY A 50 21.53 16.52 2.90
CA GLY A 50 21.69 17.16 4.19
C GLY A 50 22.04 16.19 5.32
N GLU A 51 22.15 16.74 6.51
CA GLU A 51 22.35 15.95 7.72
C GLU A 51 21.02 15.41 8.24
N VAL A 52 21.07 14.22 8.85
CA VAL A 52 19.91 13.64 9.55
C VAL A 52 19.67 14.49 10.80
N PRO A 53 18.45 15.01 11.03
CA PRO A 53 18.14 15.77 12.23
C PRO A 53 18.21 14.90 13.47
N GLU A 54 18.51 15.50 14.62
CA GLU A 54 18.26 14.86 15.90
C GLU A 54 16.74 14.61 16.05
N TYR A 55 16.36 13.44 16.56
CA TYR A 55 14.96 13.05 16.73
C TYR A 55 14.73 12.33 18.05
N THR A 56 13.50 12.39 18.53
CA THR A 56 13.02 11.61 19.67
C THR A 56 12.20 10.43 19.15
N GLU A 57 12.65 9.20 19.42
CA GLU A 57 11.92 7.98 19.05
C GLU A 57 10.62 7.85 19.85
N VAL A 58 9.52 7.46 19.19
CA VAL A 58 8.20 7.24 19.81
C VAL A 58 7.61 5.88 19.48
N TYR A 59 8.05 5.22 18.42
CA TYR A 59 7.56 3.93 18.00
C TYR A 59 8.64 3.15 17.25
N ARG A 60 8.66 1.83 17.46
CA ARG A 60 9.56 0.91 16.78
C ARG A 60 8.84 -0.37 16.42
N GLN A 61 8.95 -0.78 15.16
CA GLN A 61 8.54 -2.08 14.66
C GLN A 61 9.78 -2.85 14.22
N GLU A 62 9.98 -4.05 14.76
CA GLU A 62 11.12 -4.93 14.44
C GLU A 62 10.71 -6.14 13.62
N GLU A 63 9.41 -6.49 13.61
CA GLU A 63 8.86 -7.61 12.87
C GLU A 63 8.58 -7.24 11.40
N GLU A 64 8.88 -8.15 10.47
CA GLU A 64 8.67 -8.04 9.01
C GLU A 64 9.40 -6.87 8.33
N VAL A 65 9.22 -5.64 8.79
CA VAL A 65 9.92 -4.44 8.30
C VAL A 65 10.44 -3.65 9.49
N HIS A 66 11.75 -3.43 9.53
CA HIS A 66 12.36 -2.62 10.56
C HIS A 66 12.08 -1.13 10.31
N ILE A 67 11.15 -0.56 11.08
CA ILE A 67 10.78 0.85 11.00
C ILE A 67 10.90 1.48 12.38
N ILE A 68 11.61 2.61 12.47
CA ILE A 68 11.63 3.48 13.64
C ILE A 68 10.92 4.76 13.28
N CYS A 69 10.08 5.27 14.18
CA CYS A 69 9.37 6.53 14.03
C CYS A 69 9.65 7.46 15.19
N GLY A 70 9.81 8.74 14.91
CA GLY A 70 10.05 9.77 15.90
C GLY A 70 9.70 11.16 15.40
N TYR A 71 10.09 12.16 16.17
CA TYR A 71 9.91 13.57 15.81
C TYR A 71 11.22 14.34 15.96
N ASP A 72 11.51 15.24 15.01
CA ASP A 72 12.57 16.21 15.16
C ASP A 72 12.16 17.39 16.07
N ALA A 73 13.11 18.28 16.37
CA ALA A 73 12.87 19.45 17.21
C ALA A 73 11.82 20.43 16.64
N SER A 74 11.58 20.40 15.33
CA SER A 74 10.55 21.18 14.65
C SER A 74 9.18 20.50 14.66
N GLY A 75 9.12 19.24 15.14
CA GLY A 75 7.92 18.40 15.17
C GLY A 75 7.57 17.80 13.81
N ASN A 76 8.52 17.70 12.89
CA ASN A 76 8.37 16.89 11.69
C ASN A 76 8.51 15.42 12.05
N ASP A 77 7.79 14.56 11.35
CA ASP A 77 7.95 13.11 11.50
C ASP A 77 9.27 12.64 10.90
N VAL A 78 9.96 11.77 11.63
CA VAL A 78 11.18 11.09 11.18
C VAL A 78 10.92 9.60 11.15
N PHE A 79 10.99 8.99 9.95
CA PHE A 79 10.90 7.54 9.77
C PHE A 79 12.26 7.00 9.33
N ILE A 80 12.65 5.86 9.89
CA ILE A 80 13.90 5.20 9.53
C ILE A 80 13.56 3.79 9.04
N PHE A 81 13.97 3.49 7.82
CA PHE A 81 13.78 2.20 7.18
C PHE A 81 15.11 1.45 7.11
N GLY A 82 15.14 0.24 7.65
CA GLY A 82 16.30 -0.67 7.56
C GLY A 82 17.60 -0.07 8.10
N ASN A 83 17.55 0.80 9.10
CA ASN A 83 18.69 1.50 9.71
C ASN A 83 19.51 2.40 8.77
N SER A 84 19.03 2.69 7.56
CA SER A 84 19.85 3.38 6.56
C SER A 84 19.15 4.48 5.76
N LEU A 85 17.83 4.47 5.68
CA LEU A 85 17.06 5.48 4.98
C LEU A 85 16.25 6.30 5.99
N PHE A 86 16.41 7.62 5.96
CA PHE A 86 15.64 8.56 6.76
C PHE A 86 14.63 9.27 5.85
N LEU A 87 13.36 9.21 6.22
CA LEU A 87 12.29 10.00 5.64
C LEU A 87 11.86 11.03 6.68
N ILE A 88 11.95 12.31 6.35
CA ILE A 88 11.49 13.41 7.17
C ILE A 88 10.26 14.01 6.50
N CYS A 89 9.12 14.01 7.19
CA CYS A 89 7.86 14.54 6.68
C CYS A 89 7.46 15.81 7.42
N SER A 90 7.01 16.82 6.68
CA SER A 90 6.33 17.98 7.28
C SER A 90 5.06 17.56 8.04
N LYS A 91 4.65 18.37 9.03
CA LYS A 91 3.46 18.08 9.87
C LYS A 91 2.15 17.92 9.10
N ASP A 92 2.06 18.53 7.92
CA ASP A 92 0.91 18.47 7.04
C ASP A 92 1.04 17.41 5.93
N TYR A 93 2.16 16.68 5.94
CA TYR A 93 2.50 15.65 4.94
C TYR A 93 2.49 16.15 3.49
N ARG A 94 2.76 17.45 3.27
CA ARG A 94 2.91 18.00 1.93
C ARG A 94 4.33 17.92 1.41
N GLU A 95 5.31 17.86 2.30
CA GLU A 95 6.73 17.81 1.96
C GLU A 95 7.39 16.64 2.67
N GLY A 96 8.13 15.83 1.92
CA GLY A 96 8.98 14.76 2.40
C GLY A 96 10.40 14.93 1.89
N ARG A 97 11.37 14.60 2.72
CA ARG A 97 12.80 14.55 2.35
C ARG A 97 13.35 13.17 2.68
N VAL A 98 14.07 12.57 1.74
CA VAL A 98 14.79 11.32 2.00
C VAL A 98 16.28 11.60 2.07
N ILE A 99 16.88 11.19 3.19
CA ILE A 99 18.32 11.37 3.47
C ILE A 99 18.95 9.99 3.65
N MET A 100 20.10 9.79 3.00
CA MET A 100 20.93 8.63 3.21
C MET A 100 22.29 9.05 3.76
N PRO A 101 22.74 8.49 4.90
CA PRO A 101 24.08 8.71 5.40
C PRO A 101 25.15 8.27 4.39
N LYS A 102 26.20 9.06 4.23
CA LYS A 102 27.26 8.91 3.21
C LYS A 102 27.99 7.56 3.18
N CYS A 103 27.87 6.74 4.22
CA CYS A 103 28.56 5.45 4.35
C CYS A 103 27.85 4.26 3.69
N THR A 104 26.63 4.43 3.13
CA THR A 104 25.76 3.34 2.68
C THR A 104 25.63 3.22 1.16
N TYR A 105 26.59 3.75 0.38
CA TYR A 105 26.55 3.78 -1.09
C TYR A 105 26.69 2.39 -1.76
N ARG A 106 25.66 1.52 -1.59
CA ARG A 106 25.38 0.48 -2.58
C ARG A 106 23.97 0.65 -3.10
N MET A 107 23.89 1.38 -4.17
CA MET A 107 22.80 2.19 -4.69
C MET A 107 21.46 1.50 -4.96
N ALA A 108 21.41 0.27 -5.48
CA ALA A 108 20.16 -0.35 -5.88
C ALA A 108 19.21 -0.68 -4.70
N SER A 109 19.75 -1.11 -3.55
CA SER A 109 18.93 -1.37 -2.35
C SER A 109 18.37 -0.10 -1.73
N TYR A 110 19.13 1.00 -1.77
CA TYR A 110 18.69 2.31 -1.30
C TYR A 110 17.51 2.85 -2.12
N TYR A 111 17.66 2.91 -3.43
CA TYR A 111 16.60 3.44 -4.29
C TYR A 111 15.33 2.60 -4.22
N ARG A 112 15.47 1.30 -3.96
CA ARG A 112 14.32 0.44 -3.71
C ARG A 112 13.61 0.78 -2.39
N LEU A 113 14.34 1.11 -1.32
CA LEU A 113 13.75 1.60 -0.08
C LEU A 113 13.05 2.95 -0.29
N VAL A 114 13.66 3.87 -1.06
CA VAL A 114 12.99 5.14 -1.40
C VAL A 114 11.69 4.89 -2.15
N SER A 115 11.74 4.12 -3.24
CA SER A 115 10.59 3.93 -4.12
C SER A 115 9.48 3.08 -3.50
N ASN A 116 9.81 2.08 -2.68
CA ASN A 116 8.81 1.18 -2.13
C ASN A 116 8.37 1.59 -0.72
N ASP A 117 9.29 1.94 0.16
CA ASP A 117 8.95 2.15 1.57
C ASP A 117 8.69 3.63 1.90
N ALA A 118 9.62 4.53 1.55
CA ALA A 118 9.44 5.95 1.86
C ALA A 118 8.29 6.58 1.07
N LEU A 119 8.19 6.33 -0.25
CA LEU A 119 7.10 6.85 -1.07
C LEU A 119 5.75 6.26 -0.68
N LYS A 120 5.68 4.96 -0.38
CA LYS A 120 4.46 4.33 0.12
C LYS A 120 4.01 4.93 1.46
N MET A 121 4.95 5.12 2.40
CA MET A 121 4.66 5.74 3.70
C MET A 121 4.16 7.17 3.50
N MET A 122 4.88 7.99 2.72
CA MET A 122 4.48 9.36 2.44
C MET A 122 3.10 9.43 1.79
N TYR A 123 2.81 8.55 0.82
CA TYR A 123 1.51 8.47 0.17
C TYR A 123 0.40 8.11 1.18
N ALA A 124 0.61 7.08 2.01
CA ALA A 124 -0.37 6.66 3.01
C ALA A 124 -0.70 7.77 4.01
N LEU A 125 0.33 8.51 4.48
CA LEU A 125 0.15 9.62 5.41
C LEU A 125 -0.57 10.82 4.76
N ALA A 126 -0.16 11.21 3.56
CA ALA A 126 -0.76 12.35 2.85
C ALA A 126 -2.21 12.10 2.40
N THR A 127 -2.62 10.83 2.28
CA THR A 127 -3.95 10.44 1.82
C THR A 127 -4.88 9.95 2.93
N ALA A 128 -4.39 9.79 4.17
CA ALA A 128 -5.16 9.22 5.29
C ALA A 128 -6.48 9.95 5.56
N GLU A 129 -6.51 11.29 5.44
CA GLU A 129 -7.72 12.11 5.62
C GLU A 129 -8.53 12.32 4.30
N LYS A 130 -8.29 11.48 3.27
CA LYS A 130 -8.86 11.65 1.92
C LYS A 130 -9.63 10.43 1.43
N ASP A 131 -10.24 9.71 2.36
CA ASP A 131 -11.02 8.50 2.08
C ASP A 131 -10.23 7.47 1.24
N THR A 132 -8.94 7.36 1.54
CA THR A 132 -7.99 6.55 0.77
C THR A 132 -7.25 5.59 1.69
N LEU A 133 -7.29 4.30 1.37
CA LEU A 133 -6.65 3.23 2.13
C LEU A 133 -5.58 2.53 1.30
N CYS A 134 -4.38 2.38 1.85
CA CYS A 134 -3.36 1.46 1.36
C CYS A 134 -3.57 0.12 2.07
N ILE A 135 -3.97 -0.91 1.33
CA ILE A 135 -4.38 -2.19 1.92
C ILE A 135 -3.39 -3.30 1.57
N HIS A 136 -2.97 -4.08 2.56
CA HIS A 136 -2.16 -5.28 2.32
C HIS A 136 -3.05 -6.43 1.79
N ALA A 137 -3.19 -6.50 0.47
CA ALA A 137 -4.09 -7.42 -0.22
C ALA A 137 -3.53 -7.91 -1.56
N ALA A 138 -3.90 -9.11 -1.99
CA ALA A 138 -3.86 -9.48 -3.39
C ALA A 138 -5.23 -9.18 -4.03
N VAL A 139 -5.25 -8.65 -5.25
CA VAL A 139 -6.47 -8.23 -5.93
C VAL A 139 -6.54 -8.77 -7.34
N VAL A 140 -7.65 -9.39 -7.66
CA VAL A 140 -7.99 -9.76 -9.03
C VAL A 140 -9.23 -8.99 -9.50
N SER A 141 -9.31 -8.73 -10.80
CA SER A 141 -10.55 -8.30 -11.44
C SER A 141 -11.19 -9.47 -12.16
N CYS A 142 -12.48 -9.63 -11.99
CA CYS A 142 -13.29 -10.61 -12.69
C CYS A 142 -14.65 -9.99 -13.02
N GLU A 143 -15.12 -10.12 -14.26
CA GLU A 143 -16.39 -9.55 -14.72
C GLU A 143 -16.57 -8.05 -14.40
N GLY A 144 -15.47 -7.28 -14.51
CA GLY A 144 -15.47 -5.82 -14.29
C GLY A 144 -15.53 -5.39 -12.82
N LYS A 145 -15.38 -6.30 -11.85
CA LYS A 145 -15.32 -6.03 -10.42
C LYS A 145 -13.99 -6.51 -9.83
N GLY A 146 -13.52 -5.83 -8.79
CA GLY A 146 -12.32 -6.18 -8.04
C GLY A 146 -12.64 -7.03 -6.82
N TYR A 147 -11.88 -8.07 -6.59
CA TYR A 147 -11.99 -8.95 -5.42
C TYR A 147 -10.67 -8.94 -4.66
N LEU A 148 -10.73 -8.51 -3.39
CA LEU A 148 -9.58 -8.33 -2.53
C LEU A 148 -9.43 -9.54 -1.60
N PHE A 149 -8.23 -10.11 -1.53
CA PHE A 149 -7.88 -11.17 -0.61
C PHE A 149 -6.99 -10.64 0.48
N LEU A 150 -7.51 -10.61 1.72
CA LEU A 150 -6.83 -10.13 2.92
C LEU A 150 -6.26 -11.29 3.75
N GLY A 151 -5.35 -10.97 4.64
CA GLY A 151 -4.80 -11.89 5.64
C GLY A 151 -3.34 -11.58 5.95
N PRO A 152 -2.79 -12.08 7.06
CA PRO A 152 -1.40 -11.94 7.41
C PRO A 152 -0.42 -12.40 6.31
N SER A 153 0.83 -11.99 6.41
CA SER A 153 1.87 -12.50 5.51
C SER A 153 1.93 -14.03 5.56
N GLY A 154 2.07 -14.67 4.40
CA GLY A 154 2.12 -16.14 4.31
C GLY A 154 0.76 -16.85 4.36
N THR A 155 -0.36 -16.18 4.55
CA THR A 155 -1.70 -16.81 4.58
C THR A 155 -2.11 -17.45 3.25
N GLY A 156 -1.55 -17.01 2.13
CA GLY A 156 -1.85 -17.55 0.80
C GLY A 156 -2.63 -16.60 -0.11
N LYS A 157 -2.65 -15.29 0.16
CA LYS A 157 -3.31 -14.26 -0.68
C LYS A 157 -2.94 -14.37 -2.15
N SER A 158 -1.65 -14.30 -2.46
CA SER A 158 -1.14 -14.43 -3.83
C SER A 158 -1.46 -15.79 -4.45
N THR A 159 -1.40 -16.86 -3.65
CA THR A 159 -1.76 -18.22 -4.09
C THR A 159 -3.24 -18.27 -4.50
N HIS A 160 -4.13 -17.69 -3.69
CA HIS A 160 -5.56 -17.68 -3.99
C HIS A 160 -5.86 -16.82 -5.24
N ALA A 161 -5.20 -15.67 -5.37
CA ALA A 161 -5.28 -14.85 -6.59
C ALA A 161 -4.81 -15.63 -7.84
N GLN A 162 -3.71 -16.38 -7.76
CA GLN A 162 -3.23 -17.23 -8.85
C GLN A 162 -4.20 -18.36 -9.21
N LEU A 163 -4.91 -18.94 -8.23
CA LEU A 163 -5.97 -19.93 -8.50
C LEU A 163 -7.13 -19.30 -9.26
N TRP A 164 -7.51 -18.05 -8.94
CA TRP A 164 -8.54 -17.34 -9.71
C TRP A 164 -8.10 -17.08 -11.15
N LEU A 165 -6.87 -16.60 -11.35
CA LEU A 165 -6.30 -16.37 -12.70
C LEU A 165 -6.27 -17.66 -13.53
N LYS A 166 -6.03 -18.80 -12.89
CA LYS A 166 -5.92 -20.10 -13.56
C LYS A 166 -7.27 -20.70 -13.94
N HIS A 167 -8.29 -20.52 -13.09
CA HIS A 167 -9.54 -21.29 -13.19
C HIS A 167 -10.75 -20.49 -13.67
N PHE A 168 -10.67 -19.15 -13.71
CA PHE A 168 -11.77 -18.29 -14.15
C PHE A 168 -11.31 -17.42 -15.33
N GLU A 169 -11.90 -17.68 -16.48
CA GLU A 169 -11.60 -16.95 -17.72
C GLU A 169 -11.93 -15.45 -17.56
N GLY A 170 -11.11 -14.58 -18.15
CA GLY A 170 -11.26 -13.14 -18.04
C GLY A 170 -10.84 -12.52 -16.69
N THR A 171 -10.30 -13.33 -15.78
CA THR A 171 -9.70 -12.80 -14.56
C THR A 171 -8.33 -12.22 -14.81
N GLU A 172 -8.05 -11.04 -14.26
CA GLU A 172 -6.77 -10.36 -14.35
C GLU A 172 -6.25 -9.94 -12.98
N LEU A 173 -4.93 -9.98 -12.80
CA LEU A 173 -4.29 -9.45 -11.60
C LEU A 173 -4.30 -7.92 -11.63
N VAL A 174 -4.81 -7.29 -10.58
CA VAL A 174 -4.79 -5.84 -10.39
C VAL A 174 -3.59 -5.39 -9.58
N ASN A 175 -3.33 -6.08 -8.46
CA ASN A 175 -2.17 -5.87 -7.60
C ASN A 175 -1.93 -7.09 -6.70
N ASP A 176 -0.69 -7.34 -6.27
CA ASP A 176 -0.33 -8.52 -5.46
C ASP A 176 0.18 -8.17 -4.05
N ASP A 177 0.03 -6.93 -3.57
CA ASP A 177 0.51 -6.61 -2.22
C ASP A 177 -0.10 -5.34 -1.62
N ASN A 178 -0.03 -4.21 -2.33
CA ASN A 178 -0.44 -2.91 -1.81
C ASN A 178 -1.35 -2.15 -2.81
N PRO A 179 -2.54 -2.66 -3.12
CA PRO A 179 -3.54 -1.89 -3.85
C PRO A 179 -3.97 -0.66 -3.05
N VAL A 180 -4.49 0.33 -3.74
CA VAL A 180 -5.11 1.50 -3.13
C VAL A 180 -6.62 1.41 -3.29
N VAL A 181 -7.35 1.67 -2.22
CA VAL A 181 -8.81 1.74 -2.24
C VAL A 181 -9.27 3.16 -1.94
N ARG A 182 -10.21 3.65 -2.74
CA ARG A 182 -10.84 4.95 -2.57
C ARG A 182 -12.26 4.93 -3.11
N ASP A 183 -13.22 5.44 -2.37
CA ASP A 183 -14.63 5.57 -2.80
C ASP A 183 -15.24 4.25 -3.35
N GLY A 184 -14.94 3.11 -2.75
CA GLY A 184 -15.44 1.79 -3.20
C GLY A 184 -14.80 1.27 -4.50
N ILE A 185 -13.74 1.92 -4.96
CA ILE A 185 -12.96 1.52 -6.14
C ILE A 185 -11.59 1.02 -5.67
N VAL A 186 -11.11 -0.09 -6.21
CA VAL A 186 -9.74 -0.55 -6.02
C VAL A 186 -8.90 -0.18 -7.23
N TYR A 187 -7.71 0.32 -6.94
CA TYR A 187 -6.73 0.77 -7.91
C TYR A 187 -5.47 -0.08 -7.82
N GLY A 188 -4.87 -0.39 -8.95
CA GLY A 188 -3.49 -0.84 -9.01
C GLY A 188 -2.55 0.25 -8.51
N SER A 189 -1.36 -0.15 -8.08
CA SER A 189 -0.37 0.75 -7.52
C SER A 189 1.05 0.39 -7.99
N PRO A 190 2.03 1.28 -7.82
CA PRO A 190 3.42 0.95 -8.07
C PRO A 190 4.02 0.02 -7.00
N TRP A 191 3.29 -0.31 -5.94
CA TRP A 191 3.73 -1.17 -4.84
C TRP A 191 3.15 -2.57 -4.99
N SER A 192 3.98 -3.53 -5.41
CA SER A 192 3.58 -4.92 -5.60
C SER A 192 4.49 -5.87 -4.83
N GLY A 193 4.00 -7.07 -4.56
CA GLY A 193 4.70 -8.08 -3.79
C GLY A 193 5.59 -9.01 -4.63
N LYS A 194 5.49 -10.31 -4.34
CA LYS A 194 6.29 -11.35 -5.01
C LYS A 194 5.97 -11.50 -6.49
N THR A 195 4.73 -11.21 -6.88
CA THR A 195 4.29 -11.17 -8.27
C THR A 195 4.29 -9.73 -8.75
N PRO A 196 5.31 -9.27 -9.52
CA PRO A 196 5.34 -7.91 -10.03
C PRO A 196 4.09 -7.60 -10.86
N CYS A 197 3.30 -6.62 -10.40
CA CYS A 197 2.08 -6.18 -11.07
C CYS A 197 1.91 -4.67 -10.86
N TYR A 198 2.35 -3.90 -11.84
CA TYR A 198 2.39 -2.44 -11.79
C TYR A 198 1.42 -1.89 -12.85
N ARG A 199 0.11 -2.03 -12.59
CA ARG A 199 -0.93 -1.64 -13.54
C ARG A 199 -1.67 -0.41 -13.05
N ASN A 200 -1.75 0.61 -13.87
CA ASN A 200 -2.58 1.79 -13.61
C ASN A 200 -4.03 1.51 -14.10
N VAL A 201 -4.71 0.65 -13.38
CA VAL A 201 -6.10 0.25 -13.64
C VAL A 201 -6.94 0.45 -12.39
N SER A 202 -8.25 0.58 -12.57
CA SER A 202 -9.21 0.70 -11.47
C SER A 202 -10.50 -0.02 -11.80
N VAL A 203 -11.08 -0.66 -10.78
CA VAL A 203 -12.37 -1.37 -10.90
C VAL A 203 -13.18 -1.18 -9.62
N PRO A 204 -14.52 -1.13 -9.71
CA PRO A 204 -15.38 -1.13 -8.52
C PRO A 204 -15.17 -2.42 -7.73
N ILE A 205 -15.19 -2.32 -6.40
CA ILE A 205 -15.00 -3.49 -5.53
C ILE A 205 -16.28 -4.33 -5.54
N GLY A 206 -16.14 -5.62 -5.90
CA GLY A 206 -17.20 -6.62 -5.83
C GLY A 206 -17.28 -7.30 -4.48
N GLY A 207 -16.15 -7.47 -3.79
CA GLY A 207 -16.08 -8.09 -2.49
C GLY A 207 -14.68 -8.16 -1.90
N ILE A 208 -14.65 -8.39 -0.59
CA ILE A 208 -13.42 -8.53 0.21
C ILE A 208 -13.47 -9.86 0.94
N VAL A 209 -12.39 -10.64 0.90
CA VAL A 209 -12.29 -11.95 1.51
C VAL A 209 -11.10 -12.05 2.43
N ARG A 210 -11.33 -12.23 3.73
CA ARG A 210 -10.30 -12.60 4.69
C ARG A 210 -9.98 -14.08 4.53
N LEU A 211 -8.71 -14.40 4.28
CA LEU A 211 -8.22 -15.78 4.17
C LEU A 211 -7.65 -16.26 5.50
N SER A 212 -7.89 -17.52 5.82
CA SER A 212 -7.15 -18.27 6.84
C SER A 212 -6.92 -19.71 6.38
N GLN A 213 -5.77 -20.29 6.76
CA GLN A 213 -5.45 -21.68 6.43
C GLN A 213 -6.26 -22.64 7.29
N ALA A 214 -6.85 -23.63 6.66
CA ALA A 214 -7.60 -24.68 7.33
C ALA A 214 -7.48 -26.01 6.55
N PRO A 215 -7.69 -27.18 7.18
CA PRO A 215 -7.68 -28.47 6.49
C PRO A 215 -8.99 -28.77 5.74
N TYR A 216 -9.82 -27.77 5.52
CA TYR A 216 -11.11 -27.82 4.82
C TYR A 216 -11.39 -26.48 4.14
N ASN A 217 -12.43 -26.42 3.29
CA ASN A 217 -12.88 -25.20 2.65
C ASN A 217 -14.25 -24.79 3.18
N LYS A 218 -14.35 -23.61 3.81
CA LYS A 218 -15.58 -23.04 4.34
C LYS A 218 -15.57 -21.52 4.20
N ILE A 219 -16.65 -20.98 3.67
CA ILE A 219 -16.85 -19.53 3.55
C ILE A 219 -18.06 -19.08 4.36
N ARG A 220 -17.95 -17.93 5.02
CA ARG A 220 -19.06 -17.26 5.71
C ARG A 220 -19.04 -15.76 5.46
N ARG A 221 -20.21 -15.15 5.50
CA ARG A 221 -20.33 -13.68 5.45
C ARG A 221 -19.82 -13.08 6.76
N LEU A 222 -19.07 -11.97 6.64
CA LEU A 222 -18.73 -11.10 7.75
C LEU A 222 -19.70 -9.92 7.81
N SER A 223 -19.94 -9.38 9.00
CA SER A 223 -20.78 -8.20 9.19
C SER A 223 -20.38 -7.40 10.43
N GLY A 224 -20.75 -6.12 10.45
CA GLY A 224 -20.52 -5.24 11.59
C GLY A 224 -19.04 -5.17 12.01
N ILE A 225 -18.82 -5.37 13.30
CA ILE A 225 -17.48 -5.23 13.90
C ILE A 225 -16.46 -6.24 13.38
N GLU A 226 -16.87 -7.46 13.01
CA GLU A 226 -15.95 -8.45 12.46
C GLU A 226 -15.35 -7.97 11.12
N ALA A 227 -16.20 -7.46 10.22
CA ALA A 227 -15.77 -6.94 8.92
C ALA A 227 -14.83 -5.74 9.09
N TYR A 228 -15.14 -4.85 10.02
CA TYR A 228 -14.29 -3.70 10.35
C TYR A 228 -12.90 -4.14 10.86
N VAL A 229 -12.85 -5.03 11.84
CA VAL A 229 -11.59 -5.50 12.45
C VAL A 229 -10.69 -6.18 11.41
N ASP A 230 -11.23 -7.09 10.63
CA ASP A 230 -10.49 -7.82 9.59
C ASP A 230 -9.93 -6.86 8.50
N LEU A 231 -10.67 -5.78 8.18
CA LEU A 231 -10.20 -4.75 7.26
C LEU A 231 -9.10 -3.91 7.90
N ALA A 232 -9.31 -3.40 9.11
CA ALA A 232 -8.37 -2.52 9.80
C ALA A 232 -7.00 -3.19 10.05
N GLU A 233 -6.97 -4.50 10.34
CA GLU A 233 -5.72 -5.27 10.45
C GLU A 233 -4.90 -5.31 9.14
N SER A 234 -5.54 -5.05 8.00
CA SER A 234 -4.92 -5.09 6.68
C SER A 234 -4.55 -3.70 6.13
N VAL A 235 -4.90 -2.63 6.86
CA VAL A 235 -4.59 -1.25 6.48
C VAL A 235 -3.31 -0.79 7.18
N GLY A 236 -2.35 -0.30 6.40
CA GLY A 236 -1.13 0.28 6.92
C GLY A 236 -1.29 1.76 7.26
N GLY A 237 -0.71 2.21 8.38
CA GLY A 237 -0.73 3.62 8.74
C GLY A 237 -0.14 3.93 10.11
N LYS A 238 0.01 5.22 10.41
CA LYS A 238 0.52 5.76 11.68
C LYS A 238 -0.62 5.85 12.70
N VAL A 239 -1.09 4.69 13.18
CA VAL A 239 -2.28 4.58 14.05
C VAL A 239 -2.13 5.24 15.44
N TRP A 240 -0.92 5.59 15.87
CA TRP A 240 -0.67 6.34 17.11
C TRP A 240 -0.81 7.86 16.95
N ASP A 241 -0.93 8.37 15.73
CA ASP A 241 -1.28 9.77 15.45
C ASP A 241 -2.80 9.88 15.33
N SER A 242 -3.45 10.64 16.20
CA SER A 242 -4.90 10.70 16.28
C SER A 242 -5.57 11.20 15.00
N ARG A 243 -4.96 12.13 14.28
CA ARG A 243 -5.49 12.68 13.03
C ARG A 243 -5.45 11.62 11.91
N ILE A 244 -4.31 10.92 11.79
CA ILE A 244 -4.16 9.82 10.82
C ILE A 244 -5.10 8.68 11.16
N ALA A 245 -5.13 8.26 12.42
CA ALA A 245 -6.02 7.20 12.90
C ALA A 245 -7.50 7.51 12.64
N GLU A 246 -7.93 8.74 12.89
CA GLU A 246 -9.32 9.19 12.65
C GLU A 246 -9.67 9.10 11.15
N GLY A 247 -8.80 9.59 10.26
CA GLY A 247 -9.01 9.52 8.81
C GLY A 247 -9.09 8.08 8.30
N LEU A 248 -8.17 7.21 8.73
CA LEU A 248 -8.20 5.79 8.39
C LEU A 248 -9.47 5.11 8.90
N HIS A 249 -9.83 5.33 10.18
CA HIS A 249 -11.01 4.77 10.81
C HIS A 249 -12.32 5.14 10.06
N GLN A 250 -12.44 6.38 9.61
CA GLN A 250 -13.61 6.83 8.84
C GLN A 250 -13.69 6.10 7.49
N ALA A 251 -12.56 5.98 6.76
CA ALA A 251 -12.50 5.29 5.48
C ALA A 251 -12.74 3.77 5.62
N GLU A 252 -12.18 3.13 6.66
CA GLU A 252 -12.39 1.72 6.99
C GLU A 252 -13.85 1.43 7.33
N ASN A 253 -14.48 2.24 8.18
CA ASN A 253 -15.90 2.10 8.52
C ASN A 253 -16.79 2.23 7.29
N LYS A 254 -16.53 3.22 6.43
CA LYS A 254 -17.26 3.41 5.18
C LYS A 254 -17.13 2.19 4.30
N LEU A 255 -15.91 1.68 4.10
CA LEU A 255 -15.66 0.52 3.25
C LEU A 255 -16.32 -0.75 3.82
N ALA A 256 -16.13 -1.05 5.11
CA ALA A 256 -16.71 -2.22 5.76
C ALA A 256 -18.25 -2.19 5.80
N SER A 257 -18.86 -1.00 5.76
CA SER A 257 -20.32 -0.84 5.74
C SER A 257 -20.94 -0.96 4.35
N THR A 258 -20.17 -0.68 3.29
CA THR A 258 -20.68 -0.57 1.92
C THR A 258 -20.29 -1.75 1.03
N VAL A 259 -19.15 -2.39 1.30
CA VAL A 259 -18.64 -3.51 0.51
C VAL A 259 -18.89 -4.83 1.25
N PRO A 260 -19.41 -5.84 0.57
CA PRO A 260 -19.60 -7.15 1.17
C PRO A 260 -18.27 -7.84 1.50
N MET A 261 -18.18 -8.42 2.71
CA MET A 261 -16.99 -9.09 3.19
C MET A 261 -17.27 -10.51 3.64
N TRP A 262 -16.30 -11.40 3.45
CA TRP A 262 -16.37 -12.83 3.82
C TRP A 262 -15.09 -13.29 4.51
N HIS A 263 -15.22 -14.35 5.30
CA HIS A 263 -14.10 -15.13 5.81
C HIS A 263 -14.08 -16.49 5.11
N LEU A 264 -12.95 -16.81 4.49
CA LEU A 264 -12.69 -18.09 3.84
C LEU A 264 -11.58 -18.83 4.60
N GLU A 265 -11.96 -19.89 5.28
CA GLU A 265 -11.07 -20.90 5.84
C GLU A 265 -10.79 -21.93 4.73
N CYS A 266 -9.53 -22.09 4.29
CA CYS A 266 -9.31 -22.88 3.08
C CYS A 266 -7.97 -23.59 2.97
N LEU A 267 -7.98 -24.62 2.12
CA LEU A 267 -6.81 -25.21 1.47
C LEU A 267 -6.38 -24.36 0.27
N PRO A 268 -5.09 -24.43 -0.16
CA PRO A 268 -4.62 -23.76 -1.37
C PRO A 268 -4.95 -24.56 -2.63
N ASP A 269 -6.25 -24.82 -2.89
CA ASP A 269 -6.71 -25.68 -3.97
C ASP A 269 -7.82 -25.04 -4.85
N GLU A 270 -8.12 -25.69 -5.97
CA GLU A 270 -9.17 -25.26 -6.90
C GLU A 270 -10.56 -25.22 -6.23
N ALA A 271 -10.84 -26.15 -5.33
CA ALA A 271 -12.14 -26.22 -4.66
C ALA A 271 -12.38 -24.98 -3.79
N ALA A 272 -11.34 -24.47 -3.10
CA ALA A 272 -11.38 -23.22 -2.37
C ALA A 272 -11.68 -22.03 -3.29
N ALA A 273 -10.98 -21.95 -4.43
CA ALA A 273 -11.18 -20.86 -5.38
C ALA A 273 -12.60 -20.88 -5.96
N ARG A 274 -13.12 -22.05 -6.32
CA ARG A 274 -14.51 -22.20 -6.82
C ARG A 274 -15.54 -21.85 -5.76
N LEU A 275 -15.39 -22.36 -4.53
CA LEU A 275 -16.27 -22.02 -3.42
C LEU A 275 -16.30 -20.49 -3.18
N CYS A 276 -15.13 -19.84 -3.20
CA CYS A 276 -15.01 -18.41 -3.06
C CYS A 276 -15.73 -17.68 -4.20
N HIS A 277 -15.34 -17.94 -5.44
CA HIS A 277 -15.89 -17.32 -6.64
C HIS A 277 -17.42 -17.45 -6.68
N ASP A 278 -17.96 -18.67 -6.60
CA ASP A 278 -19.39 -18.93 -6.71
C ASP A 278 -20.23 -18.31 -5.59
N THR A 279 -19.59 -17.99 -4.46
CA THR A 279 -20.26 -17.33 -3.32
C THR A 279 -20.28 -15.81 -3.47
N ILE A 280 -19.19 -15.20 -3.92
CA ILE A 280 -19.03 -13.74 -3.82
C ILE A 280 -19.32 -12.97 -5.11
N THR A 281 -19.43 -13.67 -6.24
CA THR A 281 -19.74 -13.06 -7.55
C THR A 281 -21.23 -13.02 -7.88
N ARG A 282 -22.07 -13.63 -7.05
CA ARG A 282 -23.54 -13.69 -7.22
C ARG A 282 -24.25 -12.40 -6.85
#